data_bf5c631ba242e1a3d9dd6b476a88022d
#
_entry.id   bf5c631ba242e1a3d9dd6b476a88022d
#
_cell.length_a   1.000
_cell.length_b   1.000
_cell.length_c   1.000
_cell.angle_alpha   90.00
_cell.angle_beta   90.00
_cell.angle_gamma   90.00
#
_symmetry.space_group_name_H-M   'P 1'
#
loop_
_entity.id
_entity.type
_entity.pdbx_description
1 polymer ?
#
loop_
_entity_poly.entity_id
_entity_poly.type
_entity_poly.pdbx_seq_one_letter_code
_entity_poly.pdbx_strand_id
1 'polypeptide(L)'
;MLLTQFAGRDRKGKAVIKLIVFDKDGVILDLSATWLPVVRAVADYTISRLPPETAGRLGAADLLASIGVDAASGWIDPAGIFAKDSFAVIQSVWQRQLPAGAIELRSDAQYQQKVNALVLQLARGKSHPKGDIKTPLGDLYAAGLRLALLTNDNEASAQQNLSDLGVAQLFSPVVGADSGHGAKPDPHGLLFCCAANGVDVSETIMVGDTMADYMAAKAANVADFICIAEDAAHRPNPAIKPENVIPSLELLPELLRGRGDTILQANAS
;
A
#
# COMPACT_ATOMS: atom_id res chain seq x y z
N MET A 1 -32.38 21.34 -0.36
CA MET A 1 -31.59 22.54 -0.09
C MET A 1 -30.14 22.03 0.10
N LEU A 2 -29.38 21.99 -0.99
CA LEU A 2 -27.99 21.47 -1.04
C LEU A 2 -27.09 22.49 -0.37
N LEU A 3 -26.59 22.16 0.81
CA LEU A 3 -25.44 22.86 1.39
C LEU A 3 -24.18 22.43 0.63
N THR A 4 -23.84 23.15 -0.41
CA THR A 4 -22.49 23.17 -0.99
C THR A 4 -21.57 23.72 0.09
N GLN A 5 -20.92 22.82 0.87
CA GLN A 5 -19.80 23.20 1.72
C GLN A 5 -18.68 23.69 0.79
N PHE A 6 -18.34 24.96 0.90
CA PHE A 6 -17.22 25.54 0.19
C PHE A 6 -15.95 24.84 0.67
N ALA A 7 -15.25 24.16 -0.26
CA ALA A 7 -13.88 23.70 -0.03
C ALA A 7 -13.05 24.89 0.48
N GLY A 8 -12.33 24.71 1.58
CA GLY A 8 -11.50 25.75 2.16
C GLY A 8 -10.41 26.14 1.15
N ARG A 9 -10.49 27.36 0.66
CA ARG A 9 -9.44 27.93 -0.19
C ARG A 9 -8.66 28.95 0.63
N ASP A 10 -7.35 29.00 0.42
CA ASP A 10 -6.52 30.03 1.00
C ASP A 10 -6.83 31.41 0.36
N ARG A 11 -6.20 32.48 0.91
CA ARG A 11 -6.35 33.85 0.39
C ARG A 11 -5.92 34.01 -1.07
N LYS A 12 -5.27 33.00 -1.66
CA LYS A 12 -4.81 32.95 -3.06
C LYS A 12 -5.68 32.02 -3.92
N GLY A 13 -6.75 31.43 -3.36
CA GLY A 13 -7.67 30.56 -4.07
C GLY A 13 -7.20 29.09 -4.22
N LYS A 14 -6.08 28.70 -3.58
CA LYS A 14 -5.58 27.32 -3.55
C LYS A 14 -6.35 26.47 -2.56
N ALA A 15 -6.50 25.16 -2.84
CA ALA A 15 -7.08 24.22 -1.91
C ALA A 15 -6.20 24.11 -0.65
N VAL A 16 -6.84 24.10 0.51
CA VAL A 16 -6.18 23.84 1.79
C VAL A 16 -6.19 22.34 2.00
N ILE A 17 -5.04 21.70 2.00
CA ILE A 17 -4.95 20.27 2.25
C ILE A 17 -5.15 19.99 3.75
N LYS A 18 -6.03 19.03 4.05
CA LYS A 18 -6.41 18.63 5.41
C LYS A 18 -6.21 17.15 5.70
N LEU A 19 -6.19 16.31 4.63
CA LEU A 19 -6.06 14.87 4.74
C LEU A 19 -4.99 14.38 3.74
N ILE A 20 -4.14 13.48 4.21
CA ILE A 20 -3.28 12.68 3.34
C ILE A 20 -3.63 11.22 3.54
N VAL A 21 -3.97 10.53 2.45
CA VAL A 21 -4.20 9.10 2.43
C VAL A 21 -2.97 8.43 1.85
N PHE A 22 -2.36 7.53 2.60
CA PHE A 22 -1.14 6.83 2.21
C PHE A 22 -1.45 5.41 1.78
N ASP A 23 -0.76 4.93 0.76
CA ASP A 23 -0.55 3.49 0.61
C ASP A 23 0.43 2.98 1.67
N LYS A 24 0.45 1.67 1.86
CA LYS A 24 1.31 0.99 2.84
C LYS A 24 2.61 0.49 2.21
N ASP A 25 2.49 -0.50 1.33
CA ASP A 25 3.61 -1.22 0.75
C ASP A 25 4.29 -0.35 -0.31
N GLY A 26 5.62 -0.23 -0.27
CA GLY A 26 6.34 0.66 -1.20
C GLY A 26 6.31 2.14 -0.81
N VAL A 27 5.50 2.56 0.16
CA VAL A 27 5.41 3.94 0.67
C VAL A 27 5.88 4.05 2.12
N ILE A 28 5.22 3.34 3.03
CA ILE A 28 5.54 3.32 4.47
C ILE A 28 6.38 2.09 4.80
N LEU A 29 6.04 0.96 4.19
CA LEU A 29 6.65 -0.34 4.41
C LEU A 29 7.57 -0.71 3.25
N ASP A 30 8.77 -1.18 3.55
CA ASP A 30 9.62 -1.85 2.57
C ASP A 30 9.03 -3.23 2.27
N LEU A 31 8.42 -3.34 1.09
CA LEU A 31 7.77 -4.56 0.61
C LEU A 31 8.75 -5.74 0.56
N SER A 32 9.95 -5.49 0.01
CA SER A 32 10.96 -6.52 -0.18
C SER A 32 11.47 -7.05 1.16
N ALA A 33 11.92 -6.16 2.02
CA ALA A 33 12.47 -6.54 3.32
C ALA A 33 11.44 -7.23 4.21
N THR A 34 10.15 -6.83 4.13
CA THR A 34 9.08 -7.37 4.98
C THR A 34 8.50 -8.66 4.43
N TRP A 35 8.11 -8.69 3.15
CA TRP A 35 7.28 -9.76 2.61
C TRP A 35 8.00 -10.80 1.76
N LEU A 36 9.20 -10.50 1.22
CA LEU A 36 9.95 -11.46 0.41
C LEU A 36 10.32 -12.75 1.19
N PRO A 37 10.76 -12.68 2.46
CA PRO A 37 11.01 -13.90 3.25
C PRO A 37 9.75 -14.75 3.44
N VAL A 38 8.59 -14.10 3.59
CA VAL A 38 7.29 -14.76 3.79
C VAL A 38 6.88 -15.49 2.51
N VAL A 39 6.85 -14.78 1.38
CA VAL A 39 6.39 -15.36 0.10
C VAL A 39 7.30 -16.50 -0.37
N ARG A 40 8.61 -16.40 -0.13
CA ARG A 40 9.56 -17.50 -0.38
C ARG A 40 9.22 -18.73 0.45
N ALA A 41 9.04 -18.58 1.76
CA ALA A 41 8.71 -19.70 2.64
C ALA A 41 7.36 -20.33 2.29
N VAL A 42 6.39 -19.54 1.85
CA VAL A 42 5.09 -20.06 1.40
C VAL A 42 5.22 -20.77 0.05
N ALA A 43 6.03 -20.27 -0.88
CA ALA A 43 6.32 -20.96 -2.14
C ALA A 43 6.98 -22.33 -1.89
N ASP A 44 8.01 -22.37 -1.05
CA ASP A 44 8.68 -23.62 -0.66
C ASP A 44 7.70 -24.60 -0.02
N TYR A 45 6.87 -24.12 0.90
CA TYR A 45 5.85 -24.95 1.53
C TYR A 45 4.83 -25.46 0.49
N THR A 46 4.39 -24.64 -0.45
CA THR A 46 3.46 -25.05 -1.51
C THR A 46 4.05 -26.20 -2.34
N ILE A 47 5.31 -26.08 -2.75
CA ILE A 47 6.01 -27.14 -3.49
C ILE A 47 6.14 -28.43 -2.64
N SER A 48 6.41 -28.31 -1.34
CA SER A 48 6.54 -29.48 -0.45
C SER A 48 5.24 -30.28 -0.30
N ARG A 49 4.09 -29.70 -0.67
CA ARG A 49 2.79 -30.36 -0.65
C ARG A 49 2.46 -31.11 -1.94
N LEU A 50 3.29 -30.98 -2.97
CA LEU A 50 3.10 -31.66 -4.23
C LEU A 50 3.68 -33.09 -4.20
N PRO A 51 3.11 -34.04 -4.99
CA PRO A 51 3.71 -35.33 -5.19
C PRO A 51 5.16 -35.23 -5.72
N PRO A 52 6.07 -36.12 -5.34
CA PRO A 52 7.49 -36.07 -5.72
C PRO A 52 7.74 -35.98 -7.23
N GLU A 53 6.92 -36.67 -8.03
CA GLU A 53 6.97 -36.64 -9.49
C GLU A 53 6.64 -35.27 -10.09
N THR A 54 5.91 -34.45 -9.37
CA THR A 54 5.53 -33.10 -9.79
C THR A 54 6.54 -32.07 -9.29
N ALA A 55 7.03 -32.23 -8.07
CA ALA A 55 8.04 -31.34 -7.47
C ALA A 55 9.35 -31.30 -8.28
N GLY A 56 9.62 -32.29 -9.14
CA GLY A 56 10.74 -32.28 -10.09
C GLY A 56 10.52 -31.41 -11.34
N ARG A 57 9.28 -30.92 -11.59
CA ARG A 57 8.92 -30.15 -12.80
C ARG A 57 8.49 -28.72 -12.48
N LEU A 58 8.04 -28.45 -11.29
CA LEU A 58 7.61 -27.14 -10.79
C LEU A 58 8.33 -26.86 -9.48
N GLY A 59 9.13 -25.82 -9.44
CA GLY A 59 9.85 -25.39 -8.25
C GLY A 59 9.29 -24.12 -7.61
N ALA A 60 9.75 -23.81 -6.41
CA ALA A 60 9.38 -22.55 -5.74
C ALA A 60 9.80 -21.32 -6.56
N ALA A 61 10.91 -21.41 -7.30
CA ALA A 61 11.35 -20.34 -8.19
C ALA A 61 10.36 -20.05 -9.32
N ASP A 62 9.70 -21.09 -9.86
CA ASP A 62 8.68 -20.90 -10.90
C ASP A 62 7.43 -20.19 -10.33
N LEU A 63 7.02 -20.58 -9.12
CA LEU A 63 5.92 -19.90 -8.42
C LEU A 63 6.26 -18.42 -8.17
N LEU A 64 7.47 -18.13 -7.70
CA LEU A 64 7.93 -16.76 -7.46
C LEU A 64 7.99 -15.94 -8.75
N ALA A 65 8.57 -16.51 -9.81
CA ALA A 65 8.65 -15.85 -11.11
C ALA A 65 7.26 -15.49 -11.67
N SER A 66 6.26 -16.35 -11.47
CA SER A 66 4.89 -16.14 -11.94
C SER A 66 4.17 -14.94 -11.30
N ILE A 67 4.68 -14.45 -10.19
CA ILE A 67 4.15 -13.28 -9.47
C ILE A 67 5.08 -12.07 -9.57
N GLY A 68 6.12 -12.15 -10.41
CA GLY A 68 7.07 -11.05 -10.63
C GLY A 68 8.21 -10.98 -9.61
N VAL A 69 8.60 -12.10 -9.01
CA VAL A 69 9.72 -12.18 -8.06
C VAL A 69 10.85 -13.02 -8.65
N ASP A 70 12.02 -12.46 -8.83
CA ASP A 70 13.23 -13.22 -9.14
C ASP A 70 13.76 -13.94 -7.89
N ALA A 71 13.77 -15.27 -7.93
CA ALA A 71 14.14 -16.08 -6.77
C ALA A 71 15.62 -15.94 -6.39
N ALA A 72 16.50 -15.68 -7.35
CA ALA A 72 17.95 -15.59 -7.13
C ALA A 72 18.38 -14.25 -6.57
N SER A 73 17.98 -13.16 -7.21
CA SER A 73 18.34 -11.79 -6.81
C SER A 73 17.42 -11.21 -5.73
N GLY A 74 16.18 -11.70 -5.64
CA GLY A 74 15.14 -11.09 -4.82
C GLY A 74 14.52 -9.83 -5.44
N TRP A 75 14.85 -9.54 -6.72
CA TRP A 75 14.22 -8.43 -7.42
C TRP A 75 12.73 -8.66 -7.59
N ILE A 76 11.96 -7.60 -7.37
CA ILE A 76 10.50 -7.60 -7.48
C ILE A 76 10.12 -6.69 -8.64
N ASP A 77 9.38 -7.23 -9.62
CA ASP A 77 8.80 -6.44 -10.70
C ASP A 77 7.76 -5.46 -10.13
N PRO A 78 7.96 -4.14 -10.25
CA PRO A 78 6.98 -3.15 -9.78
C PRO A 78 5.61 -3.28 -10.49
N ALA A 79 5.57 -3.89 -11.68
CA ALA A 79 4.34 -4.21 -12.39
C ALA A 79 3.80 -5.60 -12.06
N GLY A 80 4.53 -6.41 -11.29
CA GLY A 80 4.21 -7.77 -10.91
C GLY A 80 3.04 -7.89 -9.94
N ILE A 81 2.50 -9.10 -9.85
CA ILE A 81 1.38 -9.42 -8.95
C ILE A 81 1.77 -9.23 -7.48
N PHE A 82 2.99 -9.65 -7.11
CA PHE A 82 3.48 -9.54 -5.74
C PHE A 82 3.54 -8.09 -5.23
N ALA A 83 3.82 -7.14 -6.13
CA ALA A 83 3.91 -5.73 -5.77
C ALA A 83 2.55 -5.02 -5.65
N LYS A 84 1.48 -5.58 -6.27
CA LYS A 84 0.23 -4.82 -6.46
C LYS A 84 -1.02 -5.50 -5.91
N ASP A 85 -0.98 -6.83 -5.79
CA ASP A 85 -2.17 -7.63 -5.55
C ASP A 85 -2.17 -8.29 -4.16
N SER A 86 -3.35 -8.73 -3.74
CA SER A 86 -3.51 -9.43 -2.47
C SER A 86 -2.92 -10.84 -2.52
N PHE A 87 -2.63 -11.40 -1.34
CA PHE A 87 -2.16 -12.78 -1.22
C PHE A 87 -3.16 -13.80 -1.80
N ALA A 88 -4.46 -13.51 -1.77
CA ALA A 88 -5.47 -14.33 -2.40
C ALA A 88 -5.31 -14.40 -3.93
N VAL A 89 -4.90 -13.32 -4.58
CA VAL A 89 -4.57 -13.29 -6.02
C VAL A 89 -3.32 -14.13 -6.29
N ILE A 90 -2.28 -13.99 -5.47
CA ILE A 90 -1.05 -14.80 -5.54
C ILE A 90 -1.40 -16.29 -5.50
N GLN A 91 -2.19 -16.73 -4.51
CA GLN A 91 -2.64 -18.12 -4.42
C GLN A 91 -3.42 -18.57 -5.65
N SER A 92 -4.25 -17.71 -6.23
CA SER A 92 -5.01 -18.02 -7.45
C SER A 92 -4.09 -18.17 -8.69
N VAL A 93 -3.01 -17.39 -8.78
CA VAL A 93 -1.98 -17.55 -9.83
C VAL A 93 -1.23 -18.85 -9.67
N TRP A 94 -0.78 -19.16 -8.45
CA TRP A 94 -0.08 -20.41 -8.16
C TRP A 94 -0.97 -21.64 -8.41
N GLN A 95 -2.24 -21.58 -8.00
CA GLN A 95 -3.20 -22.69 -8.24
C GLN A 95 -3.27 -23.12 -9.70
N ARG A 96 -3.20 -22.16 -10.63
CA ARG A 96 -3.25 -22.46 -12.08
C ARG A 96 -2.00 -23.19 -12.61
N GLN A 97 -0.91 -23.17 -11.86
CA GLN A 97 0.34 -23.88 -12.20
C GLN A 97 0.42 -25.27 -11.58
N LEU A 98 -0.39 -25.51 -10.55
CA LEU A 98 -0.40 -26.80 -9.89
C LEU A 98 -1.05 -27.86 -10.78
N PRO A 99 -0.60 -29.14 -10.71
CA PRO A 99 -1.18 -30.23 -11.48
C PRO A 99 -2.62 -30.50 -11.04
N ALA A 100 -3.39 -31.11 -11.95
CA ALA A 100 -4.74 -31.57 -11.63
C ALA A 100 -4.71 -32.53 -10.43
N GLY A 101 -5.63 -32.34 -9.48
CA GLY A 101 -5.70 -33.13 -8.26
C GLY A 101 -4.73 -32.70 -7.14
N ALA A 102 -3.96 -31.62 -7.34
CA ALA A 102 -3.22 -30.99 -6.24
C ALA A 102 -4.16 -30.36 -5.21
N ILE A 103 -3.56 -29.94 -4.08
CA ILE A 103 -4.31 -29.21 -3.05
C ILE A 103 -4.94 -27.94 -3.58
N GLU A 104 -6.11 -27.58 -3.07
CA GLU A 104 -6.78 -26.33 -3.37
C GLU A 104 -6.26 -25.25 -2.40
N LEU A 105 -5.32 -24.43 -2.87
CA LEU A 105 -4.57 -23.49 -2.00
C LEU A 105 -5.46 -22.60 -1.14
N ARG A 106 -6.61 -22.14 -1.67
CA ARG A 106 -7.48 -21.21 -0.96
C ARG A 106 -8.47 -21.88 0.00
N SER A 107 -8.79 -23.15 -0.19
CA SER A 107 -9.81 -23.87 0.59
C SER A 107 -9.28 -25.01 1.45
N ASP A 108 -8.04 -25.48 1.22
CA ASP A 108 -7.42 -26.50 2.07
C ASP A 108 -7.08 -25.90 3.45
N ALA A 109 -7.80 -26.39 4.48
CA ALA A 109 -7.69 -25.86 5.84
C ALA A 109 -6.29 -26.04 6.46
N GLN A 110 -5.62 -27.17 6.18
CA GLN A 110 -4.28 -27.44 6.71
C GLN A 110 -3.24 -26.55 6.03
N TYR A 111 -3.37 -26.36 4.73
CA TYR A 111 -2.52 -25.43 3.99
C TYR A 111 -2.67 -24.00 4.52
N GLN A 112 -3.90 -23.50 4.65
CA GLN A 112 -4.16 -22.15 5.16
C GLN A 112 -3.66 -21.96 6.59
N GLN A 113 -3.86 -22.94 7.46
CA GLN A 113 -3.33 -22.90 8.83
C GLN A 113 -1.80 -22.76 8.85
N LYS A 114 -1.09 -23.53 8.00
CA LYS A 114 0.36 -23.46 7.93
C LYS A 114 0.85 -22.15 7.32
N VAL A 115 0.19 -21.66 6.26
CA VAL A 115 0.49 -20.36 5.65
C VAL A 115 0.33 -19.23 6.68
N ASN A 116 -0.78 -19.22 7.42
CA ASN A 116 -1.00 -18.23 8.48
C ASN A 116 0.09 -18.32 9.57
N ALA A 117 0.51 -19.53 9.94
CA ALA A 117 1.61 -19.71 10.89
C ALA A 117 2.95 -19.15 10.36
N LEU A 118 3.25 -19.36 9.06
CA LEU A 118 4.45 -18.80 8.42
C LEU A 118 4.40 -17.26 8.39
N VAL A 119 3.26 -16.69 8.02
CA VAL A 119 3.05 -15.24 8.05
C VAL A 119 3.29 -14.68 9.46
N LEU A 120 2.65 -15.27 10.48
CA LEU A 120 2.84 -14.84 11.87
C LEU A 120 4.29 -14.98 12.34
N GLN A 121 4.97 -16.04 11.96
CA GLN A 121 6.36 -16.29 12.37
C GLN A 121 7.35 -15.33 11.68
N LEU A 122 7.14 -15.03 10.41
CA LEU A 122 8.11 -14.34 9.56
C LEU A 122 7.82 -12.85 9.39
N ALA A 123 6.57 -12.40 9.48
CA ALA A 123 6.20 -11.00 9.29
C ALA A 123 5.93 -10.26 10.61
N ARG A 124 5.29 -10.91 11.59
CA ARG A 124 4.91 -10.25 12.84
C ARG A 124 6.14 -9.73 13.60
N GLY A 125 6.12 -8.44 13.95
CA GLY A 125 7.22 -7.77 14.65
C GLY A 125 8.47 -7.58 13.80
N LYS A 126 8.37 -7.79 12.47
CA LYS A 126 9.47 -7.67 11.51
C LYS A 126 9.12 -6.76 10.35
N SER A 127 8.21 -5.84 10.56
CA SER A 127 7.89 -4.82 9.58
C SER A 127 9.08 -3.89 9.40
N HIS A 128 9.53 -3.72 8.17
CA HIS A 128 10.66 -2.85 7.83
C HIS A 128 10.14 -1.55 7.24
N PRO A 129 10.53 -0.38 7.80
CA PRO A 129 10.14 0.90 7.24
C PRO A 129 10.86 1.17 5.92
N LYS A 130 10.22 1.88 5.01
CA LYS A 130 10.86 2.37 3.79
C LYS A 130 11.56 3.72 4.07
N GLY A 131 12.78 3.66 4.53
CA GLY A 131 13.54 4.84 4.97
C GLY A 131 13.06 5.40 6.32
N ASP A 132 13.31 6.68 6.56
CA ASP A 132 12.74 7.36 7.72
C ASP A 132 11.28 7.75 7.44
N ILE A 133 10.36 7.04 8.06
CA ILE A 133 8.93 7.34 7.98
C ILE A 133 8.43 8.11 9.19
N LYS A 134 9.11 8.01 10.35
CA LYS A 134 8.62 8.57 11.61
C LYS A 134 8.67 10.08 11.64
N THR A 135 9.79 10.63 11.20
CA THR A 135 9.99 12.09 11.17
C THR A 135 8.98 12.77 10.26
N PRO A 136 8.86 12.41 8.95
CA PRO A 136 7.93 13.10 8.06
C PRO A 136 6.46 12.90 8.45
N LEU A 137 6.06 11.71 8.91
CA LEU A 137 4.69 11.47 9.37
C LEU A 137 4.38 12.27 10.64
N GLY A 138 5.32 12.32 11.58
CA GLY A 138 5.20 13.13 12.80
C GLY A 138 5.08 14.61 12.49
N ASP A 139 5.88 15.15 11.58
CA ASP A 139 5.85 16.55 11.14
C ASP A 139 4.51 16.91 10.49
N LEU A 140 3.99 16.03 9.60
CA LEU A 140 2.70 16.24 8.95
C LEU A 140 1.54 16.22 9.96
N TYR A 141 1.57 15.27 10.90
CA TYR A 141 0.58 15.19 11.96
C TYR A 141 0.63 16.40 12.91
N ALA A 142 1.82 16.81 13.33
CA ALA A 142 2.03 17.99 14.17
C ALA A 142 1.63 19.30 13.47
N ALA A 143 1.69 19.35 12.13
CA ALA A 143 1.18 20.45 11.33
C ALA A 143 -0.36 20.49 11.23
N GLY A 144 -1.07 19.53 11.86
CA GLY A 144 -2.54 19.46 11.90
C GLY A 144 -3.18 18.71 10.74
N LEU A 145 -2.37 18.02 9.91
CA LEU A 145 -2.91 17.14 8.87
C LEU A 145 -3.46 15.85 9.47
N ARG A 146 -4.57 15.39 8.95
CA ARG A 146 -5.10 14.05 9.23
C ARG A 146 -4.40 13.06 8.30
N LEU A 147 -4.05 11.89 8.85
CA LEU A 147 -3.40 10.83 8.09
C LEU A 147 -4.31 9.60 8.10
N ALA A 148 -4.51 9.00 6.94
CA ALA A 148 -5.24 7.75 6.77
C ALA A 148 -4.41 6.77 5.95
N LEU A 149 -4.69 5.48 6.08
CA LEU A 149 -4.06 4.43 5.30
C LEU A 149 -5.08 3.72 4.42
N LEU A 150 -4.73 3.47 3.16
CA LEU A 150 -5.52 2.68 2.21
C LEU A 150 -4.61 1.67 1.50
N THR A 151 -4.80 0.38 1.76
CA THR A 151 -3.96 -0.69 1.20
C THR A 151 -4.78 -1.79 0.55
N ASN A 152 -4.17 -2.52 -0.40
CA ASN A 152 -4.73 -3.75 -0.97
C ASN A 152 -4.42 -5.01 -0.13
N ASP A 153 -3.68 -4.86 0.97
CA ASP A 153 -3.54 -5.88 2.01
C ASP A 153 -4.80 -5.89 2.91
N ASN A 154 -4.92 -6.88 3.82
CA ASN A 154 -6.01 -6.87 4.78
C ASN A 154 -5.77 -5.85 5.91
N GLU A 155 -6.87 -5.36 6.48
CA GLU A 155 -6.84 -4.32 7.51
C GLU A 155 -6.06 -4.75 8.75
N ALA A 156 -6.26 -5.98 9.22
CA ALA A 156 -5.58 -6.49 10.43
C ALA A 156 -4.04 -6.55 10.24
N SER A 157 -3.57 -6.95 9.06
CA SER A 157 -2.16 -6.94 8.70
C SER A 157 -1.61 -5.50 8.66
N ALA A 158 -2.35 -4.60 8.05
CA ALA A 158 -1.97 -3.19 7.97
C ALA A 158 -1.83 -2.55 9.35
N GLN A 159 -2.79 -2.77 10.24
CA GLN A 159 -2.75 -2.29 11.62
C GLN A 159 -1.55 -2.87 12.40
N GLN A 160 -1.26 -4.17 12.21
CA GLN A 160 -0.10 -4.80 12.83
C GLN A 160 1.22 -4.21 12.31
N ASN A 161 1.36 -4.01 10.99
CA ASN A 161 2.56 -3.38 10.42
C ASN A 161 2.77 -1.96 10.96
N LEU A 162 1.73 -1.12 11.01
CA LEU A 162 1.82 0.22 11.57
C LEU A 162 2.21 0.20 13.05
N SER A 163 1.70 -0.77 13.81
CA SER A 163 2.05 -0.97 15.22
C SER A 163 3.51 -1.38 15.40
N ASP A 164 3.99 -2.33 14.60
CA ASP A 164 5.39 -2.76 14.59
C ASP A 164 6.34 -1.60 14.28
N LEU A 165 5.94 -0.74 13.35
CA LEU A 165 6.69 0.47 12.96
C LEU A 165 6.56 1.60 13.99
N GLY A 166 5.63 1.50 14.96
CA GLY A 166 5.41 2.50 16.00
C GLY A 166 4.75 3.78 15.51
N VAL A 167 3.94 3.71 14.45
CA VAL A 167 3.24 4.86 13.85
C VAL A 167 1.72 4.71 13.78
N ALA A 168 1.17 3.61 14.31
CA ALA A 168 -0.26 3.30 14.21
C ALA A 168 -1.17 4.42 14.73
N GLN A 169 -0.77 5.12 15.79
CA GLN A 169 -1.53 6.21 16.41
C GLN A 169 -1.68 7.45 15.52
N LEU A 170 -0.92 7.54 14.44
CA LEU A 170 -0.99 8.68 13.50
C LEU A 170 -2.08 8.49 12.44
N PHE A 171 -2.58 7.26 12.23
CA PHE A 171 -3.46 6.93 11.13
C PHE A 171 -4.90 6.66 11.60
N SER A 172 -5.85 7.33 10.97
CA SER A 172 -7.29 7.07 11.13
C SER A 172 -8.07 7.55 9.90
N PRO A 173 -8.86 6.68 9.23
CA PRO A 173 -8.91 5.22 9.41
C PRO A 173 -7.71 4.48 8.79
N VAL A 174 -7.62 3.19 9.08
CA VAL A 174 -6.82 2.21 8.35
C VAL A 174 -7.79 1.35 7.55
N VAL A 175 -7.66 1.32 6.23
CA VAL A 175 -8.58 0.64 5.31
C VAL A 175 -7.81 -0.39 4.50
N GLY A 176 -8.19 -1.66 4.63
CA GLY A 176 -7.70 -2.78 3.85
C GLY A 176 -8.67 -3.20 2.74
N ALA A 177 -8.25 -4.11 1.88
CA ALA A 177 -9.09 -4.65 0.81
C ALA A 177 -10.33 -5.40 1.35
N ASP A 178 -10.28 -5.88 2.59
CA ASP A 178 -11.34 -6.60 3.30
C ASP A 178 -12.23 -5.70 4.18
N SER A 179 -11.98 -4.40 4.25
CA SER A 179 -12.77 -3.43 5.05
C SER A 179 -14.15 -3.11 4.44
N GLY A 180 -14.52 -3.72 3.30
CA GLY A 180 -15.85 -3.55 2.68
C GLY A 180 -15.99 -2.31 1.80
N HIS A 181 -14.89 -1.62 1.50
CA HIS A 181 -14.88 -0.39 0.68
C HIS A 181 -14.23 -0.58 -0.69
N GLY A 182 -13.98 -1.83 -1.12
CA GLY A 182 -13.28 -2.14 -2.37
C GLY A 182 -11.76 -1.98 -2.26
N ALA A 183 -11.04 -2.64 -3.17
CA ALA A 183 -9.59 -2.57 -3.28
C ALA A 183 -9.19 -1.58 -4.39
N LYS A 184 -8.06 -0.87 -4.24
CA LYS A 184 -7.51 -0.02 -5.31
C LYS A 184 -7.31 -0.86 -6.60
N PRO A 185 -7.73 -0.38 -7.79
CA PRO A 185 -7.99 1.02 -8.15
C PRO A 185 -9.42 1.53 -7.91
N ASP A 186 -10.30 0.78 -7.22
CA ASP A 186 -11.62 1.25 -6.84
C ASP A 186 -11.49 2.47 -5.92
N PRO A 187 -12.18 3.62 -6.19
CA PRO A 187 -12.07 4.83 -5.40
C PRO A 187 -12.79 4.79 -4.04
N HIS A 188 -13.67 3.81 -3.80
CA HIS A 188 -14.56 3.83 -2.63
C HIS A 188 -13.80 3.79 -1.30
N GLY A 189 -12.67 3.06 -1.21
CA GLY A 189 -11.81 3.09 -0.01
C GLY A 189 -11.26 4.49 0.28
N LEU A 190 -10.83 5.20 -0.77
CA LEU A 190 -10.32 6.57 -0.64
C LEU A 190 -11.45 7.56 -0.26
N LEU A 191 -12.62 7.44 -0.88
CA LEU A 191 -13.81 8.22 -0.53
C LEU A 191 -14.25 7.98 0.90
N PHE A 192 -14.17 6.73 1.39
CA PHE A 192 -14.43 6.40 2.78
C PHE A 192 -13.42 7.08 3.73
N CYS A 193 -12.13 7.10 3.41
CA CYS A 193 -11.13 7.83 4.20
C CYS A 193 -11.47 9.32 4.32
N CYS A 194 -11.91 9.95 3.22
CA CYS A 194 -12.35 11.34 3.22
C CYS A 194 -13.59 11.54 4.13
N ALA A 195 -14.62 10.72 3.96
CA ALA A 195 -15.87 10.80 4.71
C ALA A 195 -15.66 10.56 6.22
N ALA A 196 -14.88 9.54 6.58
CA ALA A 196 -14.56 9.22 7.97
C ALA A 196 -13.81 10.35 8.69
N ASN A 197 -13.04 11.13 7.94
CA ASN A 197 -12.33 12.30 8.43
C ASN A 197 -13.16 13.60 8.33
N GLY A 198 -14.32 13.59 7.68
CA GLY A 198 -15.10 14.81 7.41
C GLY A 198 -14.34 15.82 6.56
N VAL A 199 -13.53 15.35 5.60
CA VAL A 199 -12.71 16.17 4.70
C VAL A 199 -13.22 15.99 3.27
N ASP A 200 -13.27 17.08 2.51
CA ASP A 200 -13.64 17.03 1.10
C ASP A 200 -12.51 16.42 0.27
N VAL A 201 -12.86 15.72 -0.82
CA VAL A 201 -11.87 15.13 -1.73
C VAL A 201 -10.91 16.17 -2.31
N SER A 202 -11.39 17.38 -2.54
CA SER A 202 -10.57 18.51 -3.02
C SER A 202 -9.59 19.08 -1.97
N GLU A 203 -9.66 18.61 -0.73
CA GLU A 203 -8.76 18.92 0.38
C GLU A 203 -7.89 17.70 0.78
N THR A 204 -7.91 16.66 -0.05
CA THR A 204 -7.22 15.39 0.19
C THR A 204 -6.16 15.13 -0.86
N ILE A 205 -4.99 14.66 -0.42
CA ILE A 205 -3.91 14.13 -1.28
C ILE A 205 -3.81 12.63 -1.06
N MET A 206 -3.53 11.88 -2.12
CA MET A 206 -3.11 10.49 -2.01
C MET A 206 -1.60 10.36 -2.28
N VAL A 207 -0.92 9.55 -1.47
CA VAL A 207 0.49 9.20 -1.63
C VAL A 207 0.58 7.70 -1.90
N GLY A 208 1.20 7.32 -3.01
CA GLY A 208 1.29 5.93 -3.45
C GLY A 208 2.47 5.72 -4.41
N ASP A 209 2.76 4.47 -4.75
CA ASP A 209 3.85 4.11 -5.68
C ASP A 209 3.36 3.29 -6.89
N THR A 210 2.08 2.84 -6.89
CA THR A 210 1.55 1.97 -7.92
C THR A 210 0.56 2.66 -8.87
N MET A 211 0.30 2.00 -10.01
CA MET A 211 -0.79 2.40 -10.92
C MET A 211 -2.16 2.35 -10.24
N ALA A 212 -2.38 1.38 -9.32
CA ALA A 212 -3.65 1.23 -8.62
C ALA A 212 -3.94 2.44 -7.73
N ASP A 213 -2.92 2.99 -7.07
CA ASP A 213 -3.01 4.20 -6.25
C ASP A 213 -3.38 5.41 -7.09
N TYR A 214 -2.65 5.60 -8.19
CA TYR A 214 -2.92 6.71 -9.12
C TYR A 214 -4.33 6.65 -9.68
N MET A 215 -4.79 5.47 -10.09
CA MET A 215 -6.13 5.30 -10.64
C MET A 215 -7.23 5.52 -9.60
N ALA A 216 -7.04 5.05 -8.36
CA ALA A 216 -7.95 5.31 -7.25
C ALA A 216 -8.03 6.81 -6.93
N ALA A 217 -6.88 7.49 -6.84
CA ALA A 217 -6.81 8.94 -6.62
C ALA A 217 -7.52 9.73 -7.73
N LYS A 218 -7.28 9.37 -8.99
CA LYS A 218 -7.90 9.99 -10.15
C LYS A 218 -9.43 9.77 -10.19
N ALA A 219 -9.88 8.53 -9.90
CA ALA A 219 -11.29 8.18 -9.91
C ALA A 219 -12.05 8.85 -8.74
N ALA A 220 -11.43 9.00 -7.57
CA ALA A 220 -11.98 9.74 -6.43
C ALA A 220 -11.94 11.27 -6.63
N ASN A 221 -11.19 11.76 -7.63
CA ASN A 221 -11.00 13.19 -7.92
C ASN A 221 -10.44 13.97 -6.72
N VAL A 222 -9.44 13.39 -6.02
CA VAL A 222 -8.74 14.09 -4.93
C VAL A 222 -7.91 15.26 -5.47
N ALA A 223 -7.49 16.17 -4.58
CA ALA A 223 -6.77 17.38 -4.94
C ALA A 223 -5.49 17.10 -5.72
N ASP A 224 -4.71 16.09 -5.30
CA ASP A 224 -3.47 15.70 -5.98
C ASP A 224 -3.08 14.25 -5.65
N PHE A 225 -2.15 13.72 -6.43
CA PHE A 225 -1.47 12.45 -6.22
C PHE A 225 0.03 12.68 -6.17
N ILE A 226 0.68 12.22 -5.09
CA ILE A 226 2.14 12.24 -4.94
C ILE A 226 2.64 10.82 -5.11
N CYS A 227 3.61 10.66 -5.99
CA CYS A 227 4.19 9.37 -6.33
C CYS A 227 5.51 9.17 -5.58
N ILE A 228 5.64 8.05 -4.88
CA ILE A 228 6.92 7.59 -4.36
C ILE A 228 7.59 6.74 -5.43
N ALA A 229 8.62 7.28 -6.08
CA ALA A 229 9.42 6.57 -7.08
C ALA A 229 10.82 7.15 -7.10
N GLU A 230 11.81 6.35 -7.49
CA GLU A 230 13.23 6.73 -7.52
C GLU A 230 13.44 8.06 -8.27
N ASP A 231 12.77 8.20 -9.40
CA ASP A 231 12.69 9.44 -10.18
C ASP A 231 11.43 9.48 -11.06
N ALA A 232 11.28 10.57 -11.82
CA ALA A 232 10.14 10.74 -12.70
C ALA A 232 10.08 9.76 -13.89
N ALA A 233 11.17 9.07 -14.24
CA ALA A 233 11.16 8.04 -15.28
C ALA A 233 10.54 6.72 -14.76
N HIS A 234 10.64 6.47 -13.45
CA HIS A 234 10.12 5.26 -12.80
C HIS A 234 8.67 5.41 -12.28
N ARG A 235 8.00 6.56 -12.54
CA ARG A 235 6.60 6.74 -12.17
C ARG A 235 5.68 5.76 -12.92
N PRO A 236 4.63 5.22 -12.27
CA PRO A 236 3.78 4.19 -12.87
C PRO A 236 2.92 4.70 -14.04
N ASN A 237 2.77 6.01 -14.19
CA ASN A 237 1.99 6.61 -15.28
C ASN A 237 2.61 7.93 -15.75
N PRO A 238 2.83 8.14 -17.06
CA PRO A 238 3.34 9.39 -17.62
C PRO A 238 2.48 10.63 -17.32
N ALA A 239 1.19 10.46 -17.02
CA ALA A 239 0.30 11.56 -16.64
C ALA A 239 0.57 12.10 -15.23
N ILE A 240 1.32 11.39 -14.39
CA ILE A 240 1.80 11.91 -13.12
C ILE A 240 2.87 12.96 -13.42
N LYS A 241 2.65 14.17 -12.93
CA LYS A 241 3.58 15.27 -13.18
C LYS A 241 4.94 15.01 -12.53
N PRO A 242 6.06 15.34 -13.18
CA PRO A 242 7.39 15.13 -12.59
C PRO A 242 7.57 15.78 -11.21
N GLU A 243 6.98 16.96 -11.00
CA GLU A 243 7.01 17.67 -9.72
C GLU A 243 6.20 17.00 -8.59
N ASN A 244 5.43 15.96 -8.92
CA ASN A 244 4.69 15.12 -7.98
C ASN A 244 5.42 13.82 -7.66
N VAL A 245 6.63 13.62 -8.15
CA VAL A 245 7.42 12.42 -7.89
C VAL A 245 8.52 12.75 -6.88
N ILE A 246 8.56 11.99 -5.80
CA ILE A 246 9.60 12.09 -4.77
C ILE A 246 10.20 10.71 -4.47
N PRO A 247 11.53 10.60 -4.25
CA PRO A 247 12.18 9.31 -4.02
C PRO A 247 11.87 8.69 -2.65
N SER A 248 11.48 9.51 -1.67
CA SER A 248 11.16 9.03 -0.33
C SER A 248 10.15 9.93 0.37
N LEU A 249 9.52 9.37 1.41
CA LEU A 249 8.55 10.09 2.24
C LEU A 249 9.16 11.28 2.98
N GLU A 250 10.46 11.24 3.23
CA GLU A 250 11.22 12.30 3.90
C GLU A 250 11.07 13.67 3.22
N LEU A 251 10.89 13.67 1.89
CA LEU A 251 10.74 14.90 1.11
C LEU A 251 9.29 15.43 1.06
N LEU A 252 8.30 14.65 1.52
CA LEU A 252 6.90 15.05 1.43
C LEU A 252 6.57 16.35 2.20
N PRO A 253 7.03 16.57 3.45
CA PRO A 253 6.75 17.80 4.17
C PRO A 253 7.33 19.05 3.47
N GLU A 254 8.52 18.93 2.87
CA GLU A 254 9.15 20.01 2.13
C GLU A 254 8.42 20.31 0.82
N LEU A 255 8.05 19.25 0.07
CA LEU A 255 7.27 19.37 -1.16
C LEU A 255 5.96 20.15 -0.91
N LEU A 256 5.21 19.78 0.13
CA LEU A 256 3.94 20.44 0.47
C LEU A 256 4.14 21.91 0.86
N ARG A 257 5.16 22.19 1.67
CA ARG A 257 5.52 23.59 2.04
C ARG A 257 5.93 24.41 0.81
N GLY A 258 6.77 23.85 -0.06
CA GLY A 258 7.28 24.53 -1.26
C GLY A 258 6.18 24.87 -2.28
N ARG A 259 5.10 24.08 -2.32
CA ARG A 259 3.93 24.35 -3.17
C ARG A 259 3.06 25.48 -2.62
N GLY A 260 3.31 25.95 -1.42
CA GLY A 260 2.44 26.89 -0.71
C GLY A 260 1.05 26.27 -0.46
N ASP A 261 0.98 24.95 -0.37
CA ASP A 261 -0.21 24.26 0.10
C ASP A 261 -0.37 24.69 1.55
N THR A 262 -1.46 25.39 1.85
CA THR A 262 -1.72 25.90 3.20
C THR A 262 -1.98 24.68 4.09
N ILE A 263 -0.93 24.19 4.74
CA ILE A 263 -1.04 23.28 5.86
C ILE A 263 -1.61 24.11 7.00
N LEU A 264 -2.71 23.67 7.60
CA LEU A 264 -3.26 24.32 8.78
C LEU A 264 -2.13 24.37 9.82
N GLN A 265 -1.60 25.56 10.07
CA GLN A 265 -0.76 25.76 11.26
C GLN A 265 -1.68 25.48 12.46
N ALA A 266 -1.35 24.45 13.22
CA ALA A 266 -1.95 24.24 14.52
C ALA A 266 -1.79 25.56 15.28
N ASN A 267 -2.91 26.18 15.68
CA ASN A 267 -2.89 27.34 16.55
C ASN A 267 -2.06 26.96 17.78
N ALA A 268 -0.88 27.54 17.89
CA ALA A 268 -0.14 27.60 19.15
C ALA A 268 -0.99 28.42 20.11
N SER A 269 -1.72 27.72 20.97
CA SER A 269 -2.42 28.29 22.14
C SER A 269 -1.72 27.83 23.38
#